data_382285ac26df75b5599252f6fc03a0c1
#
_entry.id   382285ac26df75b5599252f6fc03a0c1
#
_cell.length_a   1.000
_cell.length_b   1.000
_cell.length_c   1.000
_cell.angle_alpha   90.00
_cell.angle_beta   90.00
_cell.angle_gamma   90.00
#
_symmetry.space_group_name_H-M   'P 1'
#
loop_
_entity.id
_entity.type
_entity.pdbx_description
1 polymer ?
#
loop_
_entity_poly.entity_id
_entity_poly.type
_entity_poly.pdbx_seq_one_letter_code
_entity_poly.pdbx_strand_id
1 'polypeptide(L)'
;AINEMQSAIEEVAGNASRAAEVTIQAQQRGENGGRIIRNSSEQVQALALQISKAVEVIRKLSEDSENITSVLDVIRGVAEQTNLLALNAAIEAARAGEQGRGFAVVADEVRTLAQRTQQSTQDIQRMITALQTGVSDIVSVMETGSEQAGETERLASEAESELKVIL
;
A
#
# COMPACT_ATOMS: atom_id res chain seq x y z
N ALA A 1 -49.39 -60.29 -4.31
CA ALA A 1 -47.98 -60.66 -4.71
C ALA A 1 -47.57 -60.03 -6.05
N ILE A 2 -48.25 -60.30 -7.21
CA ILE A 2 -47.81 -59.73 -8.52
C ILE A 2 -48.02 -58.22 -8.58
N ASN A 3 -49.23 -57.72 -8.14
CA ASN A 3 -49.44 -56.24 -8.10
C ASN A 3 -48.51 -55.47 -7.16
N GLU A 4 -48.20 -56.03 -6.02
CA GLU A 4 -47.26 -55.45 -5.08
C GLU A 4 -45.85 -55.37 -5.69
N MET A 5 -45.43 -56.38 -6.44
CA MET A 5 -44.16 -56.43 -7.15
C MET A 5 -44.14 -55.39 -8.28
N GLN A 6 -45.26 -55.18 -8.97
CA GLN A 6 -45.40 -54.19 -10.03
C GLN A 6 -45.30 -52.75 -9.46
N SER A 7 -45.99 -52.46 -8.35
CA SER A 7 -45.86 -51.18 -7.62
C SER A 7 -44.43 -50.94 -7.14
N ALA A 8 -43.77 -51.95 -6.60
CA ALA A 8 -42.35 -51.82 -6.16
C ALA A 8 -41.38 -51.52 -7.34
N ILE A 9 -41.64 -52.14 -8.51
CA ILE A 9 -40.82 -51.86 -9.72
C ILE A 9 -41.05 -50.42 -10.20
N GLU A 10 -42.28 -49.92 -10.20
CA GLU A 10 -42.61 -48.52 -10.59
C GLU A 10 -42.00 -47.53 -9.61
N GLU A 11 -41.97 -47.80 -8.30
CA GLU A 11 -41.33 -46.96 -7.29
C GLU A 11 -39.80 -46.95 -7.47
N VAL A 12 -39.20 -48.11 -7.71
CA VAL A 12 -37.73 -48.19 -7.97
C VAL A 12 -37.37 -47.44 -9.26
N ALA A 13 -38.17 -47.57 -10.33
CA ALA A 13 -37.94 -46.85 -11.58
C ALA A 13 -38.08 -45.32 -11.37
N GLY A 14 -39.08 -44.88 -10.60
CA GLY A 14 -39.26 -43.48 -10.25
C GLY A 14 -38.08 -42.93 -9.39
N ASN A 15 -37.59 -43.73 -8.44
CA ASN A 15 -36.46 -43.38 -7.63
C ASN A 15 -35.15 -43.28 -8.47
N ALA A 16 -34.94 -44.23 -9.39
CA ALA A 16 -33.79 -44.21 -10.30
C ALA A 16 -33.82 -42.97 -11.23
N SER A 17 -35.01 -42.61 -11.75
CA SER A 17 -35.15 -41.41 -12.58
C SER A 17 -34.84 -40.13 -11.79
N ARG A 18 -35.33 -40.01 -10.56
CA ARG A 18 -35.04 -38.88 -9.69
C ARG A 18 -33.56 -38.81 -9.32
N ALA A 19 -32.94 -39.93 -9.04
CA ALA A 19 -31.48 -39.98 -8.75
C ALA A 19 -30.65 -39.52 -9.96
N ALA A 20 -31.05 -39.95 -11.17
CA ALA A 20 -30.39 -39.51 -12.40
C ALA A 20 -30.49 -37.97 -12.60
N GLU A 21 -31.70 -37.42 -12.38
CA GLU A 21 -31.92 -35.96 -12.48
C GLU A 21 -31.08 -35.18 -11.47
N VAL A 22 -31.07 -35.62 -10.21
CA VAL A 22 -30.24 -35.00 -9.15
C VAL A 22 -28.73 -35.06 -9.50
N THR A 23 -28.27 -36.17 -10.10
CA THR A 23 -26.89 -36.30 -10.53
C THR A 23 -26.53 -35.32 -11.64
N ILE A 24 -27.39 -35.16 -12.64
CA ILE A 24 -27.19 -34.16 -13.71
C ILE A 24 -27.15 -32.72 -13.14
N GLN A 25 -28.05 -32.42 -12.23
CA GLN A 25 -28.09 -31.11 -11.57
C GLN A 25 -26.81 -30.87 -10.72
N ALA A 26 -26.34 -31.89 -10.02
CA ALA A 26 -25.11 -31.83 -9.24
C ALA A 26 -23.87 -31.56 -10.13
N GLN A 27 -23.79 -32.27 -11.27
CA GLN A 27 -22.73 -32.08 -12.26
C GLN A 27 -22.75 -30.65 -12.81
N GLN A 28 -23.91 -30.12 -13.24
CA GLN A 28 -24.02 -28.75 -13.75
C GLN A 28 -23.60 -27.71 -12.69
N ARG A 29 -24.01 -27.92 -11.43
CA ARG A 29 -23.60 -27.05 -10.32
C ARG A 29 -22.11 -27.13 -10.06
N GLY A 30 -21.51 -28.30 -10.14
CA GLY A 30 -20.07 -28.52 -10.01
C GLY A 30 -19.27 -27.81 -11.10
N GLU A 31 -19.69 -27.96 -12.36
CA GLU A 31 -19.07 -27.26 -13.50
C GLU A 31 -19.15 -25.72 -13.35
N ASN A 32 -20.32 -25.22 -12.91
CA ASN A 32 -20.51 -23.80 -12.66
C ASN A 32 -19.64 -23.32 -11.48
N GLY A 33 -19.55 -24.09 -10.39
CA GLY A 33 -18.67 -23.84 -9.26
C GLY A 33 -17.18 -23.76 -9.69
N GLY A 34 -16.73 -24.72 -10.51
CA GLY A 34 -15.38 -24.72 -11.06
C GLY A 34 -15.08 -23.47 -11.92
N ARG A 35 -16.05 -22.99 -12.71
CA ARG A 35 -15.91 -21.75 -13.46
C ARG A 35 -15.76 -20.52 -12.55
N ILE A 36 -16.56 -20.47 -11.47
CA ILE A 36 -16.49 -19.37 -10.49
C ILE A 36 -15.11 -19.36 -9.80
N ILE A 37 -14.61 -20.52 -9.40
CA ILE A 37 -13.29 -20.65 -8.76
C ILE A 37 -12.20 -20.17 -9.70
N ARG A 38 -12.18 -20.58 -10.96
CA ARG A 38 -11.18 -20.10 -11.94
C ARG A 38 -11.22 -18.59 -12.11
N ASN A 39 -12.40 -18.01 -12.29
CA ASN A 39 -12.53 -16.55 -12.40
C ASN A 39 -12.04 -15.83 -11.14
N SER A 40 -12.30 -16.39 -9.94
CA SER A 40 -11.81 -15.83 -8.68
C SER A 40 -10.29 -15.93 -8.59
N SER A 41 -9.69 -17.03 -9.02
CA SER A 41 -8.22 -17.20 -9.06
C SER A 41 -7.56 -16.18 -9.99
N GLU A 42 -8.12 -15.95 -11.19
CA GLU A 42 -7.63 -14.93 -12.11
C GLU A 42 -7.68 -13.52 -11.50
N GLN A 43 -8.76 -13.20 -10.77
CA GLN A 43 -8.88 -11.90 -10.08
C GLN A 43 -7.88 -11.75 -8.94
N VAL A 44 -7.61 -12.82 -8.19
CA VAL A 44 -6.61 -12.81 -7.12
C VAL A 44 -5.19 -12.63 -7.69
N GLN A 45 -4.86 -13.30 -8.79
CA GLN A 45 -3.58 -13.09 -9.49
C GLN A 45 -3.43 -11.66 -9.99
N ALA A 46 -4.48 -11.08 -10.57
CA ALA A 46 -4.47 -9.68 -10.98
C ALA A 46 -4.27 -8.73 -9.79
N LEU A 47 -4.90 -9.03 -8.63
CA LEU A 47 -4.70 -8.28 -7.40
C LEU A 47 -3.25 -8.37 -6.90
N ALA A 48 -2.65 -9.55 -6.88
CA ALA A 48 -1.26 -9.75 -6.48
C ALA A 48 -0.30 -8.92 -7.36
N LEU A 49 -0.54 -8.86 -8.67
CA LEU A 49 0.23 -8.01 -9.59
C LEU A 49 0.05 -6.51 -9.30
N GLN A 50 -1.15 -6.07 -8.92
CA GLN A 50 -1.40 -4.68 -8.54
C GLN A 50 -0.69 -4.33 -7.23
N ILE A 51 -0.71 -5.22 -6.25
CA ILE A 51 0.02 -5.06 -4.99
C ILE A 51 1.53 -4.92 -5.27
N SER A 52 2.10 -5.79 -6.11
CA SER A 52 3.52 -5.72 -6.48
C SER A 52 3.90 -4.38 -7.13
N LYS A 53 3.07 -3.86 -8.04
CA LYS A 53 3.29 -2.53 -8.64
C LYS A 53 3.18 -1.41 -7.62
N ALA A 54 2.22 -1.51 -6.70
CA ALA A 54 2.06 -0.51 -5.65
C ALA A 54 3.28 -0.47 -4.71
N VAL A 55 3.84 -1.63 -4.35
CA VAL A 55 5.09 -1.72 -3.57
C VAL A 55 6.24 -1.02 -4.29
N GLU A 56 6.37 -1.17 -5.62
CA GLU A 56 7.41 -0.47 -6.39
C GLU A 56 7.26 1.05 -6.34
N VAL A 57 6.03 1.55 -6.47
CA VAL A 57 5.73 2.99 -6.36
C VAL A 57 6.05 3.51 -4.96
N ILE A 58 5.68 2.76 -3.93
CA ILE A 58 5.94 3.12 -2.53
C ILE A 58 7.45 3.14 -2.24
N ARG A 59 8.22 2.17 -2.77
CA ARG A 59 9.69 2.17 -2.65
C ARG A 59 10.30 3.43 -3.26
N LYS A 60 9.83 3.85 -4.43
CA LYS A 60 10.28 5.09 -5.05
C LYS A 60 9.94 6.32 -4.19
N LEU A 61 8.76 6.35 -3.57
CA LEU A 61 8.37 7.42 -2.65
C LEU A 61 9.29 7.48 -1.42
N SER A 62 9.75 6.32 -0.93
CA SER A 62 10.75 6.25 0.16
C SER A 62 12.07 6.88 -0.27
N GLU A 63 12.60 6.50 -1.45
CA GLU A 63 13.83 7.06 -2.01
C GLU A 63 13.74 8.59 -2.20
N ASP A 64 12.62 9.06 -2.76
CA ASP A 64 12.38 10.49 -2.96
C ASP A 64 12.33 11.25 -1.60
N SER A 65 11.76 10.63 -0.56
CA SER A 65 11.72 11.19 0.80
C SER A 65 13.10 11.28 1.44
N GLU A 66 13.98 10.30 1.21
CA GLU A 66 15.39 10.35 1.64
C GLU A 66 16.15 11.46 0.93
N ASN A 67 15.94 11.63 -0.38
CA ASN A 67 16.53 12.71 -1.16
C ASN A 67 16.09 14.09 -0.63
N ILE A 68 14.80 14.26 -0.30
CA ILE A 68 14.29 15.50 0.30
C ILE A 68 14.97 15.77 1.65
N THR A 69 15.17 14.74 2.48
CA THR A 69 15.89 14.86 3.75
C THR A 69 17.31 15.41 3.54
N SER A 70 18.03 14.88 2.55
CA SER A 70 19.38 15.36 2.22
C SER A 70 19.38 16.82 1.78
N VAL A 71 18.40 17.24 0.99
CA VAL A 71 18.26 18.65 0.57
C VAL A 71 17.95 19.55 1.76
N LEU A 72 17.09 19.10 2.68
CA LEU A 72 16.76 19.86 3.90
C LEU A 72 17.99 20.07 4.80
N ASP A 73 18.88 19.08 4.90
CA ASP A 73 20.12 19.22 5.66
C ASP A 73 21.05 20.28 5.06
N VAL A 74 21.14 20.34 3.72
CA VAL A 74 21.88 21.40 3.03
C VAL A 74 21.26 22.78 3.30
N ILE A 75 19.94 22.91 3.17
CA ILE A 75 19.22 24.19 3.42
C ILE A 75 19.42 24.63 4.87
N ARG A 76 19.37 23.70 5.82
CA ARG A 76 19.63 23.98 7.24
C ARG A 76 21.04 24.48 7.46
N GLY A 77 22.05 23.85 6.83
CA GLY A 77 23.41 24.27 6.88
C GLY A 77 23.66 25.68 6.30
N VAL A 78 23.01 25.96 5.15
CA VAL A 78 23.08 27.32 4.55
C VAL A 78 22.42 28.35 5.46
N ALA A 79 21.26 28.02 6.06
CA ALA A 79 20.59 28.93 6.99
C ALA A 79 21.42 29.21 8.24
N GLU A 80 22.10 28.17 8.77
CA GLU A 80 23.04 28.35 9.91
C GLU A 80 24.21 29.24 9.56
N GLN A 81 24.85 29.01 8.41
CA GLN A 81 25.93 29.89 7.91
C GLN A 81 25.45 31.34 7.71
N THR A 82 24.23 31.50 7.13
CA THR A 82 23.60 32.82 6.93
C THR A 82 23.39 33.53 8.25
N ASN A 83 22.90 32.81 9.27
CA ASN A 83 22.67 33.33 10.61
C ASN A 83 24.00 33.80 11.24
N LEU A 84 25.11 33.04 11.09
CA LEU A 84 26.42 33.41 11.57
C LEU A 84 27.02 34.63 10.81
N LEU A 85 26.85 34.69 9.50
CA LEU A 85 27.26 35.84 8.68
C LEU A 85 26.50 37.10 9.07
N ALA A 86 25.19 36.99 9.27
CA ALA A 86 24.37 38.12 9.73
C ALA A 86 24.79 38.60 11.12
N LEU A 87 25.09 37.68 12.04
CA LEU A 87 25.61 38.02 13.36
C LEU A 87 26.92 38.81 13.27
N ASN A 88 27.88 38.32 12.45
CA ASN A 88 29.16 39.00 12.24
C ASN A 88 28.96 40.40 11.62
N ALA A 89 28.04 40.52 10.66
CA ALA A 89 27.68 41.81 10.06
C ALA A 89 27.06 42.77 11.08
N ALA A 90 26.19 42.29 11.96
CA ALA A 90 25.60 43.08 13.04
C ALA A 90 26.67 43.58 14.03
N ILE A 91 27.65 42.73 14.38
CA ILE A 91 28.77 43.11 15.26
C ILE A 91 29.61 44.19 14.61
N GLU A 92 29.96 44.07 13.32
CA GLU A 92 30.78 45.06 12.62
C GLU A 92 29.99 46.38 12.39
N ALA A 93 28.70 46.28 12.14
CA ALA A 93 27.84 47.46 12.06
C ALA A 93 27.80 48.23 13.40
N ALA A 94 27.69 47.53 14.52
CA ALA A 94 27.75 48.14 15.85
C ALA A 94 29.11 48.80 16.10
N ARG A 95 30.18 48.22 15.59
CA ARG A 95 31.55 48.77 15.69
C ARG A 95 31.75 50.07 14.91
N ALA A 96 31.01 50.23 13.79
CA ALA A 96 31.01 51.44 12.96
C ALA A 96 30.19 52.61 13.55
N GLY A 97 29.52 52.42 14.68
CA GLY A 97 28.71 53.43 15.37
C GLY A 97 27.56 53.95 14.50
N GLU A 98 27.37 55.29 14.48
CA GLU A 98 26.29 55.93 13.74
C GLU A 98 26.30 55.63 12.23
N GLN A 99 27.50 55.38 11.64
CA GLN A 99 27.62 55.05 10.23
C GLN A 99 27.15 53.59 9.91
N GLY A 100 27.11 52.75 10.92
CA GLY A 100 26.69 51.36 10.79
C GLY A 100 25.20 51.09 10.98
N ARG A 101 24.39 52.07 11.42
CA ARG A 101 22.99 51.85 11.79
C ARG A 101 22.11 51.18 10.71
N GLY A 102 22.29 51.61 9.45
CA GLY A 102 21.54 51.00 8.34
C GLY A 102 21.94 49.52 8.10
N PHE A 103 23.21 49.22 8.23
CA PHE A 103 23.75 47.85 8.11
C PHE A 103 23.31 46.96 9.27
N ALA A 104 23.20 47.51 10.49
CA ALA A 104 22.71 46.74 11.64
C ALA A 104 21.27 46.25 11.44
N VAL A 105 20.38 47.12 10.91
CA VAL A 105 18.97 46.76 10.62
C VAL A 105 18.89 45.65 9.57
N VAL A 106 19.69 45.75 8.50
CA VAL A 106 19.72 44.71 7.46
C VAL A 106 20.27 43.38 8.02
N ALA A 107 21.33 43.45 8.84
CA ALA A 107 21.88 42.24 9.47
C ALA A 107 20.85 41.54 10.38
N ASP A 108 20.13 42.29 11.20
CA ASP A 108 19.09 41.73 12.06
C ASP A 108 17.96 41.11 11.26
N GLU A 109 17.53 41.73 10.14
CA GLU A 109 16.51 41.17 9.25
C GLU A 109 16.96 39.85 8.57
N VAL A 110 18.22 39.81 8.07
CA VAL A 110 18.82 38.60 7.51
C VAL A 110 18.93 37.51 8.57
N ARG A 111 19.30 37.85 9.81
CA ARG A 111 19.36 36.92 10.92
C ARG A 111 17.99 36.33 11.23
N THR A 112 16.96 37.17 11.28
CA THR A 112 15.58 36.75 11.50
C THR A 112 15.10 35.82 10.39
N LEU A 113 15.42 36.12 9.12
CA LEU A 113 15.09 35.29 7.98
C LEU A 113 15.78 33.92 8.05
N ALA A 114 17.04 33.88 8.41
CA ALA A 114 17.80 32.65 8.61
C ALA A 114 17.20 31.77 9.71
N GLN A 115 16.81 32.34 10.84
CA GLN A 115 16.12 31.62 11.91
C GLN A 115 14.76 31.06 11.46
N ARG A 116 13.97 31.85 10.72
CA ARG A 116 12.70 31.38 10.15
C ARG A 116 12.91 30.26 9.16
N THR A 117 13.99 30.31 8.36
CA THR A 117 14.35 29.24 7.44
C THR A 117 14.69 27.95 8.19
N GLN A 118 15.48 28.05 9.26
CA GLN A 118 15.79 26.90 10.12
C GLN A 118 14.52 26.28 10.72
N GLN A 119 13.60 27.11 11.22
CA GLN A 119 12.34 26.63 11.77
C GLN A 119 11.49 25.91 10.70
N SER A 120 11.38 26.50 9.51
CA SER A 120 10.63 25.91 8.41
C SER A 120 11.22 24.57 7.95
N THR A 121 12.55 24.44 7.89
CA THR A 121 13.21 23.16 7.56
C THR A 121 12.97 22.09 8.61
N GLN A 122 12.93 22.45 9.90
CA GLN A 122 12.56 21.51 10.97
C GLN A 122 11.11 21.04 10.85
N ASP A 123 10.20 21.94 10.48
CA ASP A 123 8.80 21.59 10.29
C ASP A 123 8.65 20.61 9.11
N ILE A 124 9.32 20.87 7.98
CA ILE A 124 9.34 19.98 6.82
C ILE A 124 9.97 18.64 7.20
N GLN A 125 11.07 18.61 7.96
CA GLN A 125 11.71 17.38 8.42
C GLN A 125 10.75 16.51 9.22
N ARG A 126 9.94 17.10 10.10
CA ARG A 126 8.90 16.38 10.85
C ARG A 126 7.84 15.77 9.92
N MET A 127 7.41 16.50 8.88
CA MET A 127 6.47 15.99 7.89
C MET A 127 7.05 14.83 7.08
N ILE A 128 8.33 14.91 6.67
CA ILE A 128 9.01 13.83 5.96
C ILE A 128 9.15 12.59 6.84
N THR A 129 9.50 12.74 8.12
CA THR A 129 9.56 11.60 9.05
C THR A 129 8.20 10.93 9.23
N ALA A 130 7.11 11.69 9.34
CA ALA A 130 5.76 11.15 9.40
C ALA A 130 5.37 10.41 8.09
N LEU A 131 5.78 10.95 6.94
CA LEU A 131 5.58 10.33 5.63
C LEU A 131 6.34 9.00 5.54
N GLN A 132 7.61 8.94 5.96
CA GLN A 132 8.41 7.71 5.97
C GLN A 132 7.78 6.63 6.87
N THR A 133 7.25 7.02 8.03
CA THR A 133 6.50 6.10 8.90
C THR A 133 5.28 5.55 8.17
N GLY A 134 4.47 6.41 7.56
CA GLY A 134 3.30 5.99 6.79
C GLY A 134 3.64 5.09 5.59
N VAL A 135 4.76 5.35 4.92
CA VAL A 135 5.29 4.50 3.84
C VAL A 135 5.63 3.11 4.37
N SER A 136 6.30 3.01 5.53
CA SER A 136 6.63 1.73 6.17
C SER A 136 5.37 0.93 6.53
N ASP A 137 4.35 1.60 7.07
CA ASP A 137 3.08 0.97 7.41
C ASP A 137 2.36 0.42 6.16
N ILE A 138 2.36 1.19 5.06
CA ILE A 138 1.76 0.76 3.79
C ILE A 138 2.48 -0.48 3.24
N VAL A 139 3.82 -0.53 3.29
CA VAL A 139 4.59 -1.70 2.84
C VAL A 139 4.17 -2.94 3.64
N SER A 140 4.08 -2.85 4.96
CA SER A 140 3.65 -3.96 5.82
C SER A 140 2.22 -4.45 5.47
N VAL A 141 1.29 -3.53 5.22
CA VAL A 141 -0.08 -3.89 4.79
C VAL A 141 -0.06 -4.58 3.43
N MET A 142 0.78 -4.11 2.50
CA MET A 142 0.89 -4.70 1.16
C MET A 142 1.54 -6.09 1.19
N GLU A 143 2.53 -6.32 2.04
CA GLU A 143 3.13 -7.65 2.26
C GLU A 143 2.08 -8.63 2.77
N THR A 144 1.32 -8.24 3.79
CA THR A 144 0.21 -9.05 4.31
C THR A 144 -0.84 -9.33 3.23
N GLY A 145 -1.19 -8.33 2.43
CA GLY A 145 -2.13 -8.50 1.31
C GLY A 145 -1.61 -9.46 0.24
N SER A 146 -0.32 -9.43 -0.04
CA SER A 146 0.33 -10.36 -0.97
C SER A 146 0.31 -11.80 -0.47
N GLU A 147 0.59 -12.01 0.83
CA GLU A 147 0.50 -13.33 1.46
C GLU A 147 -0.93 -13.88 1.42
N GLN A 148 -1.92 -13.05 1.74
CA GLN A 148 -3.33 -13.43 1.69
C GLN A 148 -3.78 -13.79 0.26
N ALA A 149 -3.32 -13.05 -0.74
CA ALA A 149 -3.58 -13.36 -2.14
C ALA A 149 -3.00 -14.73 -2.53
N GLY A 150 -1.75 -15.02 -2.13
CA GLY A 150 -1.11 -16.33 -2.37
C GLY A 150 -1.85 -17.48 -1.68
N GLU A 151 -2.29 -17.30 -0.44
CA GLU A 151 -3.05 -18.33 0.28
C GLU A 151 -4.44 -18.54 -0.36
N THR A 152 -5.09 -17.47 -0.81
CA THR A 152 -6.38 -17.58 -1.52
C THR A 152 -6.24 -18.34 -2.84
N GLU A 153 -5.16 -18.11 -3.58
CA GLU A 153 -4.86 -18.84 -4.81
C GLU A 153 -4.63 -20.33 -4.54
N ARG A 154 -3.89 -20.68 -3.47
CA ARG A 154 -3.69 -22.07 -3.04
C ARG A 154 -5.02 -22.76 -2.72
N LEU A 155 -5.89 -22.10 -1.94
CA LEU A 155 -7.20 -22.63 -1.59
C LEU A 155 -8.11 -22.77 -2.81
N ALA A 156 -8.07 -21.84 -3.76
CA ALA A 156 -8.81 -21.93 -5.01
C ALA A 156 -8.36 -23.13 -5.85
N SER A 157 -7.05 -23.40 -5.93
CA SER A 157 -6.47 -24.54 -6.62
C SER A 157 -6.89 -25.87 -5.97
N GLU A 158 -6.88 -25.95 -4.64
CA GLU A 158 -7.38 -27.12 -3.91
C GLU A 158 -8.85 -27.35 -4.18
N ALA A 159 -9.69 -26.32 -4.10
CA ALA A 159 -11.12 -26.43 -4.38
C ALA A 159 -11.40 -26.88 -5.82
N GLU A 160 -10.62 -26.40 -6.81
CA GLU A 160 -10.75 -26.87 -8.19
C GLU A 160 -10.37 -28.34 -8.33
N SER A 161 -9.33 -28.78 -7.60
CA SER A 161 -8.90 -30.19 -7.59
C SER A 161 -9.99 -31.10 -6.99
N GLU A 162 -10.58 -30.71 -5.86
CA GLU A 162 -11.68 -31.46 -5.23
C GLU A 162 -12.93 -31.55 -6.13
N LEU A 163 -13.27 -30.45 -6.81
CA LEU A 163 -14.38 -30.46 -7.76
C LEU A 163 -14.15 -31.42 -8.94
N LYS A 164 -12.93 -31.56 -9.43
CA LYS A 164 -12.58 -32.51 -10.49
C LYS A 164 -12.72 -33.98 -10.08
N VAL A 165 -12.62 -34.26 -8.78
CA VAL A 165 -12.80 -35.62 -8.24
C VAL A 165 -14.29 -35.97 -8.12
N ILE A 166 -15.15 -34.93 -7.92
CA ILE A 166 -16.61 -35.11 -7.74
C ILE A 166 -17.31 -35.21 -9.09
N LEU A 167 -16.79 -34.59 -10.15
CA LEU A 167 -17.35 -34.53 -11.50
C LEU A 167 -16.86 -35.67 -12.39
#